data_d7517a6cc9d2e278a41461bb6a9d1056
#
_entry.id   d7517a6cc9d2e278a41461bb6a9d1056
#
_cell.length_a   1.000
_cell.length_b   1.000
_cell.length_c   1.000
_cell.angle_alpha   90.00
_cell.angle_beta   90.00
_cell.angle_gamma   90.00
#
_symmetry.space_group_name_H-M   'P 1'
#
loop_
_entity.id
_entity.type
_entity.pdbx_description
1 polymer ?
#
loop_
_entity_poly.entity_id
_entity_poly.type
_entity_poly.pdbx_seq_one_letter_code
_entity_poly.pdbx_strand_id
1 'polypeptide(L)'
;MEPGQAVDVAGTCSMFCVSTKGIIPELSKKGAGLVFNSGSLPDTYFYWGYIRTGGLALRWFKDNICKKAEDGSYYQVLEKDARKVPAGSNGVLFLPYLTGGINDIPDAVGCFLNMTMDTDQATLWHAVLEAIGYDYMEITDLYRSAGIDLSRITITEGGSRDNMWNQMKADMLDSRTVTLENAAGAVMTNCMFGAYAVGDVDNIAEALTGNIHLKNEFEPNEENVTFYRGQYEKKTHLVKDTMKE
;
A
#
# COMPACT_ATOMS: atom_id res chain seq x y z
N MET A 1 -17.37 8.57 2.08
CA MET A 1 -16.81 7.38 2.74
C MET A 1 -17.43 7.25 4.11
N GLU A 2 -17.95 6.10 4.43
CA GLU A 2 -18.41 5.79 5.77
C GLU A 2 -17.20 5.71 6.71
N PRO A 3 -17.33 6.11 7.99
CA PRO A 3 -16.26 5.95 8.97
C PRO A 3 -15.78 4.50 9.06
N GLY A 4 -14.46 4.29 9.07
CA GLY A 4 -13.84 2.97 9.04
C GLY A 4 -13.51 2.43 7.64
N GLN A 5 -13.96 3.07 6.56
CA GLN A 5 -13.55 2.67 5.22
C GLN A 5 -12.07 3.01 4.97
N ALA A 6 -11.33 2.01 4.50
CA ALA A 6 -9.92 2.13 4.18
C ALA A 6 -9.70 2.13 2.66
N VAL A 7 -8.79 3.00 2.21
CA VAL A 7 -8.40 3.12 0.80
C VAL A 7 -6.87 3.18 0.71
N ASP A 8 -6.31 2.28 -0.11
CA ASP A 8 -4.93 2.35 -0.56
C ASP A 8 -4.87 3.08 -1.92
N VAL A 9 -4.33 4.28 -1.91
CA VAL A 9 -4.04 5.04 -3.14
C VAL A 9 -2.65 4.65 -3.62
N ALA A 10 -2.58 3.53 -4.34
CA ALA A 10 -1.34 2.85 -4.73
C ALA A 10 -0.71 3.47 -5.98
N GLY A 11 -0.19 4.70 -5.84
CA GLY A 11 0.49 5.47 -6.88
C GLY A 11 2.02 5.34 -6.88
N THR A 12 2.72 6.34 -7.41
CA THR A 12 4.20 6.48 -7.33
C THR A 12 4.68 6.45 -5.89
N CYS A 13 3.99 7.17 -5.04
CA CYS A 13 3.99 7.03 -3.59
C CYS A 13 2.63 6.47 -3.21
N SER A 14 2.55 5.69 -2.15
CA SER A 14 1.28 5.18 -1.70
C SER A 14 0.80 5.94 -0.48
N MET A 15 -0.51 6.19 -0.43
CA MET A 15 -1.17 6.76 0.75
C MET A 15 -2.23 5.79 1.23
N PHE A 16 -2.13 5.38 2.48
CA PHE A 16 -3.14 4.56 3.12
C PHE A 16 -4.07 5.44 3.94
N CYS A 17 -5.31 5.58 3.48
CA CYS A 17 -6.29 6.51 4.03
C CYS A 17 -7.39 5.74 4.76
N VAL A 18 -7.82 6.27 5.91
CA VAL A 18 -8.96 5.73 6.66
C VAL A 18 -9.89 6.86 7.04
N SER A 19 -11.17 6.72 6.69
CA SER A 19 -12.20 7.68 7.06
C SER A 19 -12.60 7.56 8.54
N THR A 20 -12.79 8.70 9.20
CA THR A 20 -13.15 8.77 10.62
C THR A 20 -14.27 9.80 10.87
N LYS A 21 -14.87 9.77 12.05
CA LYS A 21 -15.87 10.77 12.47
C LYS A 21 -15.25 12.06 12.98
N GLY A 22 -13.93 12.11 13.15
CA GLY A 22 -13.20 13.24 13.71
C GLY A 22 -11.82 12.80 14.18
N ILE A 23 -11.21 13.62 15.03
CA ILE A 23 -9.88 13.35 15.58
C ILE A 23 -9.93 12.15 16.53
N ILE A 24 -8.98 11.24 16.35
CA ILE A 24 -8.71 10.11 17.24
C ILE A 24 -7.38 10.41 17.96
N PRO A 25 -7.39 10.67 19.29
CA PRO A 25 -6.20 11.09 20.02
C PRO A 25 -5.02 10.14 19.90
N GLU A 26 -5.28 8.83 19.85
CA GLU A 26 -4.28 7.77 19.71
C GLU A 26 -3.49 7.87 18.40
N LEU A 27 -4.16 8.25 17.31
CA LEU A 27 -3.56 8.41 15.98
C LEU A 27 -2.89 9.78 15.78
N SER A 28 -3.22 10.75 16.63
CA SER A 28 -2.69 12.13 16.55
C SER A 28 -1.44 12.34 17.40
N LYS A 29 -0.89 11.30 18.01
CA LYS A 29 0.33 11.38 18.81
C LYS A 29 1.52 11.77 17.94
N LYS A 30 2.42 12.61 18.49
CA LYS A 30 3.65 13.00 17.83
C LYS A 30 4.49 11.73 17.50
N GLY A 31 4.91 11.58 16.25
CA GLY A 31 5.71 10.44 15.80
C GLY A 31 4.89 9.26 15.29
N ALA A 32 3.56 9.30 15.33
CA ALA A 32 2.72 8.23 14.73
C ALA A 32 2.85 8.13 13.20
N GLY A 33 3.39 9.14 12.53
CA GLY A 33 3.55 9.14 11.07
C GLY A 33 2.24 9.30 10.29
N LEU A 34 1.14 9.58 10.99
CA LEU A 34 -0.18 9.77 10.39
C LEU A 34 -0.57 11.26 10.36
N VAL A 35 -1.28 11.64 9.30
CA VAL A 35 -1.78 13.00 9.10
C VAL A 35 -3.31 12.99 9.13
N PHE A 36 -3.91 13.92 9.86
CA PHE A 36 -5.35 14.13 9.92
C PHE A 36 -5.76 15.25 8.98
N ASN A 37 -6.83 15.02 8.21
CA ASN A 37 -7.41 16.00 7.30
C ASN A 37 -8.95 15.98 7.34
N SER A 38 -9.55 17.13 6.99
CA SER A 38 -10.95 17.18 6.55
C SER A 38 -11.07 16.64 5.13
N GLY A 39 -12.17 15.95 4.83
CA GLY A 39 -12.51 15.52 3.47
C GLY A 39 -13.07 16.65 2.63
N SER A 40 -13.39 16.34 1.38
CA SER A 40 -13.97 17.29 0.42
C SER A 40 -15.46 17.54 0.61
N LEU A 41 -16.15 16.72 1.39
CA LEU A 41 -17.56 16.91 1.77
C LEU A 41 -17.65 17.42 3.21
N PRO A 42 -18.70 18.19 3.57
CA PRO A 42 -18.91 18.62 4.93
C PRO A 42 -18.93 17.45 5.92
N ASP A 43 -18.38 17.66 7.10
CA ASP A 43 -18.33 16.70 8.21
C ASP A 43 -17.67 15.34 7.87
N THR A 44 -16.81 15.33 6.86
CA THR A 44 -15.99 14.16 6.51
C THR A 44 -14.55 14.38 6.93
N TYR A 45 -13.94 13.36 7.51
CA TYR A 45 -12.58 13.39 8.02
C TYR A 45 -11.86 12.11 7.70
N PHE A 46 -10.53 12.17 7.58
CA PHE A 46 -9.71 10.98 7.37
C PHE A 46 -8.30 11.16 7.94
N TYR A 47 -7.71 10.04 8.31
CA TYR A 47 -6.27 9.92 8.53
C TYR A 47 -5.62 9.28 7.31
N TRP A 48 -4.37 9.63 7.06
CA TRP A 48 -3.56 8.94 6.07
C TRP A 48 -2.13 8.78 6.54
N GLY A 49 -1.54 7.64 6.17
CA GLY A 49 -0.14 7.33 6.33
C GLY A 49 0.54 7.28 4.96
N TYR A 50 1.80 7.68 4.91
CA TYR A 50 2.56 7.83 3.69
C TYR A 50 3.59 6.70 3.56
N ILE A 51 3.56 5.99 2.44
CA ILE A 51 4.55 4.99 2.05
C ILE A 51 5.43 5.58 0.97
N ARG A 52 6.65 5.97 1.33
CA ARG A 52 7.54 6.79 0.51
C ARG A 52 7.94 6.13 -0.80
N THR A 53 8.19 4.83 -0.77
CA THR A 53 8.83 4.11 -1.87
C THR A 53 7.87 3.23 -2.66
N GLY A 54 6.58 3.22 -2.41
CA GLY A 54 5.55 2.42 -3.08
C GLY A 54 5.84 2.12 -4.56
N GLY A 55 5.09 2.71 -5.47
CA GLY A 55 5.32 2.55 -6.92
C GLY A 55 6.69 3.06 -7.42
N LEU A 56 7.35 3.94 -6.65
CA LEU A 56 8.71 4.40 -6.98
C LEU A 56 9.74 3.28 -6.88
N ALA A 57 9.67 2.41 -5.86
CA ALA A 57 10.56 1.26 -5.74
C ALA A 57 10.33 0.26 -6.89
N LEU A 58 9.07 0.04 -7.28
CA LEU A 58 8.73 -0.82 -8.41
C LEU A 58 9.31 -0.28 -9.72
N ARG A 59 9.16 1.02 -9.95
CA ARG A 59 9.74 1.68 -11.13
C ARG A 59 11.27 1.60 -11.11
N TRP A 60 11.88 1.93 -9.98
CA TRP A 60 13.34 1.85 -9.81
C TRP A 60 13.86 0.45 -10.14
N PHE A 61 13.22 -0.59 -9.66
CA PHE A 61 13.62 -1.97 -9.94
C PHE A 61 13.53 -2.28 -11.44
N LYS A 62 12.38 -1.99 -12.07
CA LYS A 62 12.19 -2.19 -13.51
C LYS A 62 13.22 -1.43 -14.33
N ASP A 63 13.42 -0.15 -14.03
CA ASP A 63 14.25 0.75 -14.84
C ASP A 63 15.75 0.51 -14.62
N ASN A 64 16.18 0.31 -13.37
CA ASN A 64 17.59 0.28 -13.03
C ASN A 64 18.16 -1.14 -12.85
N ILE A 65 17.39 -2.07 -12.32
CA ILE A 65 17.84 -3.45 -12.14
C ILE A 65 17.57 -4.26 -13.40
N CYS A 66 16.33 -4.22 -13.92
CA CYS A 66 15.97 -4.95 -15.13
C CYS A 66 16.40 -4.25 -16.43
N LYS A 67 16.78 -2.95 -16.40
CA LYS A 67 17.12 -2.14 -17.59
C LYS A 67 15.99 -2.08 -18.61
N LYS A 68 14.75 -1.93 -18.15
CA LYS A 68 13.50 -1.89 -18.95
C LYS A 68 12.72 -0.60 -18.78
N ALA A 69 13.42 0.55 -18.70
CA ALA A 69 12.81 1.86 -18.47
C ALA A 69 11.69 2.18 -19.48
N GLU A 70 11.95 1.94 -20.78
CA GLU A 70 11.02 2.27 -21.87
C GLU A 70 9.89 1.23 -22.04
N ASP A 71 9.95 0.08 -21.35
CA ASP A 71 8.96 -0.99 -21.48
C ASP A 71 7.96 -0.98 -20.31
N GLY A 72 6.85 -0.28 -20.50
CA GLY A 72 5.75 -0.24 -19.52
C GLY A 72 5.06 -1.60 -19.32
N SER A 73 5.14 -2.50 -20.31
CA SER A 73 4.53 -3.84 -20.22
C SER A 73 5.37 -4.83 -19.40
N TYR A 74 6.64 -4.51 -19.11
CA TYR A 74 7.54 -5.40 -18.39
C TYR A 74 7.10 -5.74 -16.97
N TYR A 75 6.23 -4.92 -16.35
CA TYR A 75 5.60 -5.26 -15.08
C TYR A 75 4.82 -6.59 -15.14
N GLN A 76 4.17 -6.89 -16.27
CA GLN A 76 3.44 -8.14 -16.45
C GLN A 76 4.39 -9.37 -16.48
N VAL A 77 5.60 -9.19 -17.02
CA VAL A 77 6.64 -10.22 -17.00
C VAL A 77 7.11 -10.46 -15.56
N LEU A 78 7.40 -9.38 -14.83
CA LEU A 78 7.83 -9.46 -13.43
C LEU A 78 6.75 -10.12 -12.55
N GLU A 79 5.49 -9.73 -12.70
CA GLU A 79 4.36 -10.34 -12.01
C GLU A 79 4.26 -11.84 -12.30
N LYS A 80 4.28 -12.22 -13.60
CA LYS A 80 4.17 -13.62 -14.02
C LYS A 80 5.24 -14.51 -13.41
N ASP A 81 6.49 -14.04 -13.36
CA ASP A 81 7.60 -14.81 -12.83
C ASP A 81 7.58 -14.85 -11.30
N ALA A 82 7.25 -13.74 -10.65
CA ALA A 82 7.15 -13.66 -9.20
C ALA A 82 6.03 -14.53 -8.60
N ARG A 83 4.99 -14.86 -9.36
CA ARG A 83 3.93 -15.81 -8.91
C ARG A 83 4.44 -17.18 -8.51
N LYS A 84 5.65 -17.55 -8.92
CA LYS A 84 6.29 -18.84 -8.60
C LYS A 84 7.12 -18.76 -7.32
N VAL A 85 7.37 -17.55 -6.84
CA VAL A 85 8.16 -17.30 -5.64
C VAL A 85 7.25 -17.46 -4.42
N PRO A 86 7.64 -18.26 -3.42
CA PRO A 86 6.84 -18.41 -2.21
C PRO A 86 6.86 -17.15 -1.36
N ALA A 87 5.89 -17.02 -0.47
CA ALA A 87 5.88 -16.00 0.57
C ALA A 87 7.21 -16.01 1.33
N GLY A 88 7.77 -14.81 1.58
CA GLY A 88 9.08 -14.62 2.19
C GLY A 88 10.25 -14.62 1.22
N SER A 89 9.99 -14.58 -0.12
CA SER A 89 11.02 -14.36 -1.15
C SER A 89 12.24 -15.26 -1.00
N ASN A 90 12.05 -16.56 -0.70
CA ASN A 90 13.13 -17.51 -0.42
C ASN A 90 14.12 -17.03 0.66
N GLY A 91 13.67 -16.20 1.60
CA GLY A 91 14.49 -15.61 2.68
C GLY A 91 15.16 -14.28 2.32
N VAL A 92 15.06 -13.82 1.08
CA VAL A 92 15.57 -12.50 0.67
C VAL A 92 14.71 -11.40 1.27
N LEU A 93 15.35 -10.42 1.86
CA LEU A 93 14.70 -9.24 2.41
C LEU A 93 15.19 -7.99 1.67
N PHE A 94 14.28 -7.13 1.26
CA PHE A 94 14.59 -5.80 0.75
C PHE A 94 14.27 -4.73 1.80
N LEU A 95 15.18 -3.79 2.02
CA LEU A 95 14.96 -2.60 2.83
C LEU A 95 14.76 -1.41 1.87
N PRO A 96 13.54 -0.80 1.84
CA PRO A 96 13.16 0.10 0.74
C PRO A 96 13.58 1.57 0.94
N TYR A 97 14.70 1.82 1.61
CA TYR A 97 15.17 3.19 1.92
C TYR A 97 15.85 3.87 0.74
N LEU A 98 15.27 3.75 -0.47
CA LEU A 98 15.83 4.32 -1.72
C LEU A 98 15.85 5.86 -1.73
N THR A 99 15.02 6.49 -0.93
CA THR A 99 14.92 7.96 -0.80
C THR A 99 15.45 8.47 0.53
N GLY A 100 16.26 7.67 1.21
CA GLY A 100 16.76 7.91 2.57
C GLY A 100 15.91 7.25 3.64
N GLY A 101 16.45 7.22 4.85
CA GLY A 101 15.81 6.63 6.02
C GLY A 101 14.64 7.45 6.59
N ILE A 102 14.11 6.98 7.68
CA ILE A 102 12.99 7.59 8.39
C ILE A 102 13.38 7.84 9.86
N ASN A 103 12.74 8.83 10.47
CA ASN A 103 12.77 9.15 11.92
C ASN A 103 14.01 8.64 12.70
N ASP A 104 13.96 7.40 13.18
CA ASP A 104 14.97 6.81 14.06
C ASP A 104 16.23 6.28 13.32
N ILE A 105 16.17 6.20 11.98
CA ILE A 105 17.24 5.71 11.10
C ILE A 105 17.43 6.62 9.88
N PRO A 106 17.76 7.91 10.07
CA PRO A 106 17.78 8.91 8.99
C PRO A 106 18.78 8.60 7.87
N ASP A 107 19.87 7.91 8.19
CA ASP A 107 20.96 7.59 7.26
C ASP A 107 20.78 6.23 6.57
N ALA A 108 19.66 5.53 6.80
CA ALA A 108 19.41 4.24 6.17
C ALA A 108 19.30 4.36 4.66
N VAL A 109 19.86 3.36 3.97
CA VAL A 109 19.83 3.22 2.51
C VAL A 109 19.19 1.91 2.10
N GLY A 110 18.67 1.85 0.87
CA GLY A 110 18.07 0.63 0.34
C GLY A 110 19.09 -0.49 0.16
N CYS A 111 18.76 -1.71 0.59
CA CYS A 111 19.60 -2.88 0.39
C CYS A 111 18.80 -4.17 0.28
N PHE A 112 19.40 -5.19 -0.37
CA PHE A 112 18.93 -6.58 -0.33
C PHE A 112 19.80 -7.36 0.65
N LEU A 113 19.18 -8.16 1.50
CA LEU A 113 19.81 -9.03 2.48
C LEU A 113 19.52 -10.50 2.18
N ASN A 114 20.39 -11.40 2.65
CA ASN A 114 20.25 -12.86 2.53
C ASN A 114 20.21 -13.38 1.09
N MET A 115 20.85 -12.70 0.14
CA MET A 115 20.99 -13.21 -1.22
C MET A 115 21.91 -14.43 -1.25
N THR A 116 21.57 -15.40 -2.12
CA THR A 116 22.38 -16.60 -2.41
C THR A 116 22.68 -16.66 -3.90
N MET A 117 23.45 -17.66 -4.31
CA MET A 117 23.73 -17.92 -5.75
C MET A 117 22.46 -18.27 -6.57
N ASP A 118 21.39 -18.73 -5.90
CA ASP A 118 20.11 -19.08 -6.51
C ASP A 118 19.12 -17.90 -6.55
N THR A 119 19.50 -16.73 -6.01
CA THR A 119 18.64 -15.56 -6.01
C THR A 119 18.52 -15.00 -7.42
N ASP A 120 17.33 -15.09 -7.98
CA ASP A 120 16.99 -14.59 -9.30
C ASP A 120 16.20 -13.27 -9.29
N GLN A 121 15.94 -12.74 -10.48
CA GLN A 121 15.20 -11.51 -10.67
C GLN A 121 13.77 -11.58 -10.11
N ALA A 122 13.10 -12.73 -10.23
CA ALA A 122 11.75 -12.93 -9.74
C ALA A 122 11.70 -12.86 -8.21
N THR A 123 12.67 -13.48 -7.54
CA THR A 123 12.85 -13.44 -6.09
C THR A 123 13.11 -12.02 -5.60
N LEU A 124 13.97 -11.26 -6.27
CA LEU A 124 14.25 -9.88 -5.92
C LEU A 124 13.02 -8.98 -6.10
N TRP A 125 12.27 -9.16 -7.19
CA TRP A 125 11.02 -8.43 -7.42
C TRP A 125 9.98 -8.71 -6.34
N HIS A 126 9.80 -9.99 -5.99
CA HIS A 126 8.88 -10.41 -4.93
C HIS A 126 9.27 -9.78 -3.58
N ALA A 127 10.57 -9.75 -3.25
CA ALA A 127 11.08 -9.11 -2.05
C ALA A 127 10.82 -7.59 -2.01
N VAL A 128 10.85 -6.90 -3.18
CA VAL A 128 10.48 -5.49 -3.26
C VAL A 128 9.00 -5.28 -2.94
N LEU A 129 8.11 -6.13 -3.45
CA LEU A 129 6.68 -6.07 -3.13
C LEU A 129 6.42 -6.31 -1.64
N GLU A 130 7.05 -7.34 -1.07
CA GLU A 130 6.93 -7.64 0.37
C GLU A 130 7.44 -6.49 1.25
N ALA A 131 8.54 -5.86 0.87
CA ALA A 131 9.09 -4.73 1.62
C ALA A 131 8.09 -3.57 1.72
N ILE A 132 7.41 -3.24 0.62
CA ILE A 132 6.34 -2.24 0.61
C ILE A 132 5.16 -2.72 1.47
N GLY A 133 4.82 -4.00 1.40
CA GLY A 133 3.77 -4.63 2.23
C GLY A 133 4.04 -4.50 3.72
N TYR A 134 5.28 -4.65 4.16
CA TYR A 134 5.64 -4.45 5.57
C TYR A 134 5.46 -3.00 6.05
N ASP A 135 5.67 -2.01 5.17
CA ASP A 135 5.41 -0.61 5.52
C ASP A 135 3.89 -0.36 5.67
N TYR A 136 3.06 -1.04 4.85
CA TYR A 136 1.60 -1.04 5.05
C TYR A 136 1.19 -1.70 6.37
N MET A 137 1.82 -2.82 6.77
CA MET A 137 1.53 -3.48 8.05
C MET A 137 1.76 -2.54 9.23
N GLU A 138 2.84 -1.76 9.22
CA GLU A 138 3.13 -0.76 10.26
C GLU A 138 1.99 0.26 10.40
N ILE A 139 1.52 0.80 9.27
CA ILE A 139 0.43 1.77 9.26
C ILE A 139 -0.90 1.14 9.70
N THR A 140 -1.21 -0.06 9.22
CA THR A 140 -2.47 -0.74 9.59
C THR A 140 -2.49 -1.17 11.05
N ASP A 141 -1.36 -1.52 11.63
CA ASP A 141 -1.25 -1.82 13.06
C ASP A 141 -1.56 -0.58 13.93
N LEU A 142 -1.14 0.62 13.50
CA LEU A 142 -1.52 1.87 14.17
C LEU A 142 -3.04 2.07 14.16
N TYR A 143 -3.70 1.89 13.02
CA TYR A 143 -5.16 2.01 12.93
C TYR A 143 -5.88 0.98 13.78
N ARG A 144 -5.46 -0.27 13.75
CA ARG A 144 -6.04 -1.35 14.58
C ARG A 144 -5.86 -1.09 16.08
N SER A 145 -4.70 -0.57 16.48
CA SER A 145 -4.44 -0.20 17.88
C SER A 145 -5.37 0.88 18.41
N ALA A 146 -5.92 1.71 17.52
CA ALA A 146 -6.92 2.74 17.81
C ALA A 146 -8.38 2.23 17.67
N GLY A 147 -8.57 0.92 17.48
CA GLY A 147 -9.89 0.28 17.40
C GLY A 147 -10.59 0.43 16.04
N ILE A 148 -9.84 0.78 14.98
CA ILE A 148 -10.42 0.87 13.63
C ILE A 148 -10.48 -0.53 13.01
N ASP A 149 -11.67 -0.90 12.54
CA ASP A 149 -11.86 -2.10 11.73
C ASP A 149 -11.33 -1.89 10.31
N LEU A 150 -10.38 -2.72 9.91
CA LEU A 150 -9.81 -2.76 8.57
C LEU A 150 -10.19 -4.05 7.84
N SER A 151 -11.37 -4.56 8.07
CA SER A 151 -11.84 -5.81 7.44
C SER A 151 -11.89 -5.73 5.90
N ARG A 152 -11.96 -4.51 5.34
CA ARG A 152 -11.98 -4.27 3.90
C ARG A 152 -11.16 -3.05 3.51
N ILE A 153 -10.29 -3.22 2.50
CA ILE A 153 -9.42 -2.17 1.95
C ILE A 153 -9.68 -2.05 0.44
N THR A 154 -10.01 -0.85 -0.04
CA THR A 154 -10.13 -0.57 -1.47
C THR A 154 -8.79 -0.11 -2.03
N ILE A 155 -8.29 -0.79 -3.07
CA ILE A 155 -7.04 -0.43 -3.74
C ILE A 155 -7.34 0.32 -5.03
N THR A 156 -6.71 1.47 -5.22
CA THR A 156 -6.91 2.34 -6.39
C THR A 156 -5.57 2.62 -7.10
N GLU A 157 -5.65 3.34 -8.20
CA GLU A 157 -4.51 3.76 -9.03
C GLU A 157 -3.74 2.58 -9.67
N GLY A 158 -2.47 2.82 -10.02
CA GLY A 158 -1.64 1.87 -10.77
C GLY A 158 -1.42 0.53 -10.06
N GLY A 159 -1.27 0.54 -8.74
CA GLY A 159 -1.04 -0.66 -7.93
C GLY A 159 -2.22 -1.62 -7.87
N SER A 160 -3.44 -1.16 -8.21
CA SER A 160 -4.62 -2.03 -8.26
C SER A 160 -4.63 -3.01 -9.45
N ARG A 161 -3.71 -2.84 -10.41
CA ARG A 161 -3.70 -3.62 -11.65
C ARG A 161 -3.03 -4.99 -11.53
N ASP A 162 -2.18 -5.17 -10.54
CA ASP A 162 -1.46 -6.43 -10.29
C ASP A 162 -2.24 -7.29 -9.28
N ASN A 163 -2.87 -8.37 -9.78
CA ASN A 163 -3.68 -9.26 -8.95
C ASN A 163 -2.83 -10.04 -7.93
N MET A 164 -1.59 -10.39 -8.26
CA MET A 164 -0.69 -11.06 -7.32
C MET A 164 -0.35 -10.12 -6.16
N TRP A 165 0.00 -8.87 -6.46
CA TRP A 165 0.28 -7.86 -5.46
C TRP A 165 -0.94 -7.55 -4.59
N ASN A 166 -2.15 -7.51 -5.18
CA ASN A 166 -3.39 -7.29 -4.41
C ASN A 166 -3.71 -8.47 -3.48
N GLN A 167 -3.46 -9.72 -3.90
CA GLN A 167 -3.57 -10.89 -3.02
C GLN A 167 -2.53 -10.84 -1.91
N MET A 168 -1.27 -10.53 -2.22
CA MET A 168 -0.21 -10.38 -1.21
C MET A 168 -0.58 -9.31 -0.17
N LYS A 169 -1.17 -8.19 -0.59
CA LYS A 169 -1.69 -7.18 0.35
C LYS A 169 -2.81 -7.73 1.23
N ALA A 170 -3.75 -8.51 0.68
CA ALA A 170 -4.80 -9.14 1.48
C ALA A 170 -4.19 -10.02 2.57
N ASP A 171 -3.21 -10.85 2.22
CA ASP A 171 -2.52 -11.77 3.12
C ASP A 171 -1.69 -11.02 4.18
N MET A 172 -0.90 -10.02 3.78
CA MET A 172 -0.05 -9.26 4.71
C MET A 172 -0.86 -8.39 5.67
N LEU A 173 -1.96 -7.82 5.18
CA LEU A 173 -2.79 -6.89 5.96
C LEU A 173 -3.91 -7.58 6.71
N ASP A 174 -4.06 -8.90 6.58
CA ASP A 174 -5.16 -9.65 7.18
C ASP A 174 -6.51 -8.93 6.97
N SER A 175 -6.79 -8.62 5.71
CA SER A 175 -7.94 -7.81 5.32
C SER A 175 -8.37 -8.17 3.91
N ARG A 176 -9.67 -8.25 3.68
CA ARG A 176 -10.17 -8.36 2.31
C ARG A 176 -9.79 -7.12 1.51
N THR A 177 -9.09 -7.30 0.39
CA THR A 177 -8.77 -6.21 -0.53
C THR A 177 -9.69 -6.25 -1.74
N VAL A 178 -10.08 -5.08 -2.24
CA VAL A 178 -10.95 -4.95 -3.40
C VAL A 178 -10.37 -3.94 -4.38
N THR A 179 -10.58 -4.17 -5.66
CA THR A 179 -10.23 -3.22 -6.74
C THR A 179 -11.48 -2.71 -7.44
N LEU A 180 -11.35 -1.58 -8.12
CA LEU A 180 -12.46 -0.94 -8.83
C LEU A 180 -12.30 -1.11 -10.35
N GLU A 181 -13.43 -1.14 -11.08
CA GLU A 181 -13.42 -1.14 -12.55
C GLU A 181 -12.72 0.11 -13.09
N ASN A 182 -13.00 1.26 -12.49
CA ASN A 182 -12.28 2.50 -12.76
C ASN A 182 -11.31 2.79 -11.61
N ALA A 183 -10.03 2.47 -11.83
CA ALA A 183 -8.97 2.69 -10.84
C ALA A 183 -8.57 4.17 -10.70
N ALA A 184 -8.90 5.04 -11.67
CA ALA A 184 -8.56 6.46 -11.67
C ALA A 184 -9.57 7.29 -10.84
N GLY A 185 -9.71 6.96 -9.57
CA GLY A 185 -10.71 7.54 -8.67
C GLY A 185 -10.66 9.06 -8.57
N ALA A 186 -9.47 9.66 -8.54
CA ALA A 186 -9.31 11.10 -8.44
C ALA A 186 -9.86 11.85 -9.67
N VAL A 187 -9.65 11.34 -10.88
CA VAL A 187 -10.16 11.96 -12.10
C VAL A 187 -11.69 11.93 -12.13
N MET A 188 -12.27 10.77 -11.84
CA MET A 188 -13.75 10.61 -11.79
C MET A 188 -14.35 11.53 -10.73
N THR A 189 -13.76 11.57 -9.53
CA THR A 189 -14.22 12.44 -8.44
C THR A 189 -14.20 13.91 -8.84
N ASN A 190 -13.14 14.39 -9.49
CA ASN A 190 -13.05 15.77 -9.96
C ASN A 190 -14.11 16.08 -11.03
N CYS A 191 -14.41 15.15 -11.95
CA CYS A 191 -15.49 15.32 -12.93
C CYS A 191 -16.85 15.43 -12.24
N MET A 192 -17.13 14.60 -11.21
CA MET A 192 -18.37 14.68 -10.45
C MET A 192 -18.52 15.99 -9.67
N PHE A 193 -17.43 16.49 -9.06
CA PHE A 193 -17.44 17.82 -8.44
C PHE A 193 -17.68 18.95 -9.47
N GLY A 194 -17.09 18.83 -10.66
CA GLY A 194 -17.38 19.77 -11.78
C GLY A 194 -18.84 19.77 -12.19
N ALA A 195 -19.44 18.58 -12.39
CA ALA A 195 -20.84 18.43 -12.71
C ALA A 195 -21.77 18.97 -11.60
N TYR A 196 -21.43 18.73 -10.34
CA TYR A 196 -22.15 19.30 -9.19
C TYR A 196 -22.08 20.85 -9.18
N ALA A 197 -20.91 21.42 -9.46
CA ALA A 197 -20.72 22.85 -9.44
C ALA A 197 -21.50 23.60 -10.52
N VAL A 198 -21.80 22.96 -11.67
CA VAL A 198 -22.60 23.56 -12.77
C VAL A 198 -24.09 23.15 -12.70
N GLY A 199 -24.48 22.36 -11.69
CA GLY A 199 -25.88 21.96 -11.48
C GLY A 199 -26.36 20.76 -12.30
N ASP A 200 -25.44 20.00 -12.94
CA ASP A 200 -25.78 18.76 -13.64
C ASP A 200 -26.00 17.59 -12.69
N VAL A 201 -25.55 17.70 -11.46
CA VAL A 201 -25.71 16.73 -10.37
C VAL A 201 -26.22 17.44 -9.12
N ASP A 202 -27.35 16.98 -8.58
CA ASP A 202 -27.98 17.57 -7.40
C ASP A 202 -27.38 17.06 -6.08
N ASN A 203 -26.93 15.79 -6.06
CA ASN A 203 -26.35 15.14 -4.88
C ASN A 203 -25.00 14.50 -5.21
N ILE A 204 -23.94 15.19 -4.80
CA ILE A 204 -22.56 14.73 -5.09
C ILE A 204 -22.24 13.41 -4.40
N ALA A 205 -22.73 13.16 -3.18
CA ALA A 205 -22.44 11.93 -2.46
C ALA A 205 -23.08 10.71 -3.15
N GLU A 206 -24.32 10.86 -3.63
CA GLU A 206 -25.04 9.82 -4.36
C GLU A 206 -24.38 9.56 -5.74
N ALA A 207 -24.01 10.62 -6.46
CA ALA A 207 -23.32 10.49 -7.74
C ALA A 207 -21.97 9.79 -7.60
N LEU A 208 -21.19 10.09 -6.56
CA LEU A 208 -19.91 9.43 -6.31
C LEU A 208 -20.12 7.94 -5.98
N THR A 209 -21.05 7.60 -5.10
CA THR A 209 -21.30 6.20 -4.71
C THR A 209 -21.89 5.37 -5.85
N GLY A 210 -22.76 5.95 -6.67
CA GLY A 210 -23.34 5.27 -7.83
C GLY A 210 -22.34 4.90 -8.93
N ASN A 211 -21.15 5.51 -8.93
CA ASN A 211 -20.08 5.23 -9.88
C ASN A 211 -18.95 4.32 -9.35
N ILE A 212 -19.13 3.74 -8.15
CA ILE A 212 -18.16 2.80 -7.58
C ILE A 212 -18.60 1.37 -7.92
N HIS A 213 -17.87 0.75 -8.86
CA HIS A 213 -18.10 -0.64 -9.26
C HIS A 213 -16.88 -1.47 -8.90
N LEU A 214 -17.11 -2.56 -8.13
CA LEU A 214 -16.05 -3.51 -7.76
C LEU A 214 -15.66 -4.34 -8.97
N LYS A 215 -14.36 -4.59 -9.11
CA LYS A 215 -13.78 -5.41 -10.18
C LYS A 215 -13.35 -6.78 -9.67
N ASN A 216 -12.45 -6.80 -8.70
CA ASN A 216 -11.94 -8.03 -8.10
C ASN A 216 -11.95 -7.91 -6.58
N GLU A 217 -12.05 -9.06 -5.92
CA GLU A 217 -11.93 -9.21 -4.46
C GLU A 217 -10.88 -10.28 -4.16
N PHE A 218 -10.12 -10.07 -3.09
CA PHE A 218 -9.06 -10.96 -2.62
C PHE A 218 -9.24 -11.16 -1.13
N GLU A 219 -9.54 -12.39 -0.74
CA GLU A 219 -9.63 -12.78 0.67
C GLU A 219 -8.24 -13.17 1.19
N PRO A 220 -7.89 -12.85 2.45
CA PRO A 220 -6.63 -13.24 3.04
C PRO A 220 -6.52 -14.75 3.19
N ASN A 221 -5.35 -15.30 2.90
CA ASN A 221 -5.01 -16.69 3.17
C ASN A 221 -4.41 -16.81 4.58
N GLU A 222 -5.04 -17.56 5.48
CA GLU A 222 -4.66 -17.66 6.89
C GLU A 222 -3.20 -18.15 7.11
N GLU A 223 -2.70 -19.04 6.27
CA GLU A 223 -1.32 -19.52 6.33
C GLU A 223 -0.34 -18.39 6.01
N ASN A 224 -0.60 -17.63 4.94
CA ASN A 224 0.21 -16.49 4.54
C ASN A 224 0.12 -15.35 5.58
N VAL A 225 -1.06 -15.07 6.13
CA VAL A 225 -1.25 -14.07 7.21
C VAL A 225 -0.33 -14.39 8.38
N THR A 226 -0.37 -15.64 8.87
CA THR A 226 0.48 -16.08 9.97
C THR A 226 1.96 -15.97 9.63
N PHE A 227 2.33 -16.39 8.42
CA PHE A 227 3.71 -16.31 7.94
C PHE A 227 4.22 -14.87 7.88
N TYR A 228 3.49 -13.98 7.23
CA TYR A 228 3.91 -12.58 7.08
C TYR A 228 3.97 -11.84 8.40
N ARG A 229 3.07 -12.13 9.35
CA ARG A 229 3.14 -11.55 10.70
C ARG A 229 4.44 -11.92 11.40
N GLY A 230 4.83 -13.19 11.36
CA GLY A 230 6.11 -13.65 11.92
C GLY A 230 7.35 -13.06 11.21
N GLN A 231 7.28 -12.84 9.89
CA GLN A 231 8.37 -12.19 9.15
C GLN A 231 8.47 -10.69 9.44
N TYR A 232 7.34 -10.02 9.61
CA TYR A 232 7.30 -8.60 9.97
C TYR A 232 7.98 -8.34 11.32
N GLU A 233 7.73 -9.17 12.32
CA GLU A 233 8.38 -9.10 13.63
C GLU A 233 9.89 -9.25 13.50
N LYS A 234 10.37 -10.25 12.74
CA LYS A 234 11.81 -10.46 12.48
C LYS A 234 12.44 -9.26 11.75
N LYS A 235 11.77 -8.72 10.70
CA LYS A 235 12.24 -7.53 9.98
C LYS A 235 12.40 -6.34 10.92
N THR A 236 11.42 -6.10 11.79
CA THR A 236 11.43 -4.98 12.73
C THR A 236 12.62 -5.06 13.69
N HIS A 237 12.94 -6.26 14.18
CA HIS A 237 14.13 -6.48 15.01
C HIS A 237 15.41 -6.27 14.23
N LEU A 238 15.53 -6.82 13.02
CA LEU A 238 16.71 -6.71 12.16
C LEU A 238 17.04 -5.25 11.84
N VAL A 239 16.04 -4.45 11.45
CA VAL A 239 16.23 -3.02 11.15
C VAL A 239 16.72 -2.26 12.37
N LYS A 240 16.12 -2.51 13.55
CA LYS A 240 16.52 -1.88 14.80
C LYS A 240 17.96 -2.24 15.20
N ASP A 241 18.39 -3.46 14.95
CA ASP A 241 19.70 -3.94 15.36
C ASP A 241 20.81 -3.55 14.37
N THR A 242 20.48 -3.47 13.08
CA THR A 242 21.49 -3.27 12.01
C THR A 242 21.71 -1.80 11.66
N MET A 243 20.75 -0.92 11.92
CA MET A 243 20.76 0.48 11.44
C MET A 243 20.82 1.53 12.55
N LYS A 244 21.11 1.13 13.79
CA LYS A 244 21.21 2.03 14.97
C LYS A 244 22.64 2.50 15.30
N GLU A 245 23.62 2.22 14.44
CA GLU A 245 25.00 2.70 14.66
C GLU A 245 25.28 4.03 13.97
#